data_b1be0e861446b4229d516479d3a05685
#
_entry.id   b1be0e861446b4229d516479d3a05685
#
_cell.length_a   1.000
_cell.length_b   1.000
_cell.length_c   1.000
_cell.angle_alpha   90.00
_cell.angle_beta   90.00
_cell.angle_gamma   90.00
#
_symmetry.space_group_name_H-M   'P 1'
#
loop_
_entity.id
_entity.type
_entity.pdbx_description
1 polymer ?
#
loop_
_entity_poly.entity_id
_entity_poly.type
_entity_poly.pdbx_seq_one_letter_code
_entity_poly.pdbx_strand_id
1 'polypeptide(L)'
;MRAERTQRRLTRNQLAERSRVSLRYLAQLEAGQGNISLGVLHRIAQALETAAHILVGGGAPPPARARRIALIGLRGAGKTTLGRLLAESLDWPFVELNREIETLSGLAVNEVIALYGQDGYRRLERQAVERAAAAHENVVLAAAGGLVTEPETFRFVQTHFHTIWLKAAPHEHMNRVRAQGDERPMAGHPQAMAALNALLGEREALYASAHATLDTSGAALIHSHHALLSMVRGLGL
;
A
#
# COMPACT_ATOMS: atom_id res chain seq x y z
N MET A 1 2.90 15.02 20.28
CA MET A 1 3.68 15.81 21.25
C MET A 1 3.02 15.89 22.63
N ARG A 2 1.79 16.47 22.77
CA ARG A 2 1.09 16.56 24.08
C ARG A 2 0.92 15.19 24.76
N ALA A 3 0.49 14.18 24.03
CA ALA A 3 0.31 12.82 24.52
C ALA A 3 1.63 12.23 25.11
N GLU A 4 2.73 12.36 24.38
CA GLU A 4 4.05 11.90 24.81
C GLU A 4 4.54 12.58 26.08
N ARG A 5 4.33 13.91 26.20
CA ARG A 5 4.66 14.64 27.43
C ARG A 5 3.82 14.17 28.61
N THR A 6 2.52 13.99 28.40
CA THR A 6 1.60 13.56 29.46
C THR A 6 1.92 12.12 29.93
N GLN A 7 2.23 11.23 29.01
CA GLN A 7 2.61 9.86 29.33
C GLN A 7 3.87 9.82 30.20
N ARG A 8 4.81 10.74 29.99
CA ARG A 8 6.03 10.88 30.80
C ARG A 8 5.84 11.73 32.08
N ARG A 9 4.60 12.12 32.36
CA ARG A 9 4.22 12.95 33.53
C ARG A 9 5.00 14.29 33.61
N LEU A 10 5.44 14.81 32.47
CA LEU A 10 6.12 16.10 32.41
C LEU A 10 5.13 17.26 32.31
N THR A 11 5.35 18.32 33.07
CA THR A 11 4.67 19.58 32.89
C THR A 11 5.22 20.29 31.64
N ARG A 12 4.48 21.24 31.09
CA ARG A 12 4.95 22.04 29.94
C ARG A 12 6.20 22.89 30.31
N ASN A 13 6.28 23.34 31.57
CA ASN A 13 7.45 24.07 32.08
C ASN A 13 8.69 23.18 32.09
N GLN A 14 8.60 21.98 32.60
CA GLN A 14 9.72 21.02 32.62
C GLN A 14 10.17 20.65 31.20
N LEU A 15 9.25 20.49 30.26
CA LEU A 15 9.61 20.26 28.86
C LEU A 15 10.28 21.49 28.24
N ALA A 16 9.81 22.71 28.58
CA ALA A 16 10.45 23.95 28.10
C ALA A 16 11.91 24.07 28.57
N GLU A 17 12.16 23.81 29.83
CA GLU A 17 13.52 23.81 30.39
C GLU A 17 14.43 22.77 29.72
N ARG A 18 13.98 21.53 29.64
CA ARG A 18 14.76 20.40 29.07
C ARG A 18 15.05 20.59 27.57
N SER A 19 14.06 21.08 26.80
CA SER A 19 14.18 21.24 25.34
C SER A 19 14.78 22.59 24.93
N ARG A 20 14.94 23.54 25.86
CA ARG A 20 15.30 24.95 25.60
C ARG A 20 14.36 25.61 24.56
N VAL A 21 13.08 25.30 24.65
CA VAL A 21 12.01 25.84 23.78
C VAL A 21 11.06 26.63 24.65
N SER A 22 10.66 27.83 24.22
CA SER A 22 9.79 28.67 25.02
C SER A 22 8.43 28.02 25.33
N LEU A 23 7.92 28.25 26.52
CA LEU A 23 6.63 27.76 26.97
C LEU A 23 5.49 28.10 26.02
N ARG A 24 5.50 29.36 25.50
CA ARG A 24 4.50 29.86 24.54
C ARG A 24 4.56 29.06 23.24
N TYR A 25 5.75 28.79 22.73
CA TYR A 25 5.91 28.06 21.48
C TYR A 25 5.52 26.58 21.64
N LEU A 26 5.84 25.95 22.77
CA LEU A 26 5.36 24.60 23.08
C LEU A 26 3.82 24.54 23.15
N ALA A 27 3.19 25.57 23.72
CA ALA A 27 1.72 25.65 23.76
C ALA A 27 1.09 25.72 22.36
N GLN A 28 1.69 26.52 21.46
CA GLN A 28 1.26 26.62 20.06
C GLN A 28 1.45 25.30 19.31
N LEU A 29 2.60 24.62 19.50
CA LEU A 29 2.87 23.32 18.89
C LEU A 29 1.88 22.24 19.36
N GLU A 30 1.57 22.21 20.67
CA GLU A 30 0.59 21.27 21.23
C GLU A 30 -0.85 21.55 20.78
N ALA A 31 -1.14 22.80 20.38
CA ALA A 31 -2.42 23.20 19.80
C ALA A 31 -2.50 23.02 18.27
N GLY A 32 -1.42 22.52 17.64
CA GLY A 32 -1.36 22.34 16.18
C GLY A 32 -1.20 23.64 15.38
N GLN A 33 -0.83 24.75 16.05
CA GLN A 33 -0.78 26.11 15.45
C GLN A 33 0.66 26.57 15.13
N GLY A 34 1.66 25.73 15.35
CA GLY A 34 3.07 26.10 15.18
C GLY A 34 3.70 25.43 13.96
N ASN A 35 4.62 26.14 13.31
CA ASN A 35 5.48 25.57 12.27
C ASN A 35 6.85 25.26 12.88
N ILE A 36 7.16 23.97 13.06
CA ILE A 36 8.35 23.52 13.78
C ILE A 36 9.51 23.26 12.82
N SER A 37 10.69 23.83 13.11
CA SER A 37 11.92 23.45 12.41
C SER A 37 12.43 22.09 12.89
N LEU A 38 13.17 21.37 12.03
CA LEU A 38 13.76 20.07 12.37
C LEU A 38 14.67 20.16 13.61
N GLY A 39 15.43 21.24 13.77
CA GLY A 39 16.29 21.43 14.94
C GLY A 39 15.51 21.58 16.26
N VAL A 40 14.39 22.30 16.24
CA VAL A 40 13.49 22.41 17.41
C VAL A 40 12.82 21.07 17.70
N LEU A 41 12.34 20.39 16.67
CA LEU A 41 11.74 19.07 16.80
C LEU A 41 12.69 18.07 17.46
N HIS A 42 13.96 18.06 17.01
CA HIS A 42 14.98 17.18 17.56
C HIS A 42 15.26 17.46 19.05
N ARG A 43 15.37 18.73 19.47
CA ARG A 43 15.54 19.08 20.89
C ARG A 43 14.36 18.65 21.75
N ILE A 44 13.13 18.80 21.25
CA ILE A 44 11.93 18.35 21.97
C ILE A 44 11.92 16.82 22.06
N ALA A 45 12.28 16.13 20.98
CA ALA A 45 12.36 14.67 20.95
C ALA A 45 13.40 14.15 21.97
N GLN A 46 14.58 14.76 22.04
CA GLN A 46 15.60 14.45 23.05
C GLN A 46 15.08 14.69 24.47
N ALA A 47 14.43 15.83 24.72
CA ALA A 47 13.89 16.17 26.04
C ALA A 47 12.76 15.23 26.49
N LEU A 48 12.08 14.62 25.54
CA LEU A 48 11.05 13.60 25.76
C LEU A 48 11.61 12.18 25.70
N GLU A 49 12.92 11.98 25.47
CA GLU A 49 13.54 10.66 25.32
C GLU A 49 12.78 9.79 24.30
N THR A 50 12.44 10.38 23.14
CA THR A 50 11.69 9.74 22.07
C THR A 50 12.29 10.07 20.71
N ALA A 51 11.93 9.31 19.68
CA ALA A 51 12.37 9.61 18.34
C ALA A 51 11.54 10.74 17.71
N ALA A 52 12.17 11.64 16.94
CA ALA A 52 11.50 12.79 16.35
C ALA A 52 10.30 12.43 15.46
N HIS A 53 10.36 11.28 14.75
CA HIS A 53 9.27 10.81 13.91
C HIS A 53 7.99 10.49 14.71
N ILE A 54 8.10 10.08 16.00
CA ILE A 54 6.95 9.82 16.88
C ILE A 54 6.21 11.13 17.21
N LEU A 55 6.93 12.25 17.28
CA LEU A 55 6.34 13.55 17.57
C LEU A 55 5.61 14.18 16.38
N VAL A 56 6.00 13.82 15.16
CA VAL A 56 5.42 14.36 13.91
C VAL A 56 4.29 13.47 13.40
N GLY A 57 4.43 12.17 13.61
CA GLY A 57 3.37 11.22 13.38
C GLY A 57 2.38 11.27 14.54
N GLY A 58 1.47 12.22 14.54
CA GLY A 58 0.43 12.35 15.56
C GLY A 58 -0.65 11.27 15.46
N GLY A 59 -0.25 10.02 15.39
CA GLY A 59 -1.07 8.83 15.43
C GLY A 59 -0.39 7.78 16.29
N ALA A 60 -1.18 6.88 16.84
CA ALA A 60 -0.70 5.60 17.33
C ALA A 60 0.39 5.06 16.38
N PRO A 61 1.38 4.30 16.89
CA PRO A 61 2.29 3.60 16.00
C PRO A 61 1.45 2.99 14.90
N PRO A 62 1.88 3.09 13.62
CA PRO A 62 1.06 2.59 12.52
C PRO A 62 0.55 1.23 12.99
N PRO A 63 -0.77 0.99 12.96
CA PRO A 63 -1.33 -0.25 13.48
C PRO A 63 -0.43 -1.33 12.92
N ALA A 64 0.12 -2.17 13.81
CA ALA A 64 0.99 -3.24 13.41
C ALA A 64 0.35 -3.81 12.16
N ARG A 65 1.06 -3.82 11.01
CA ARG A 65 0.47 -4.20 9.72
C ARG A 65 -0.26 -5.51 9.96
N ALA A 66 -1.53 -5.41 10.36
CA ALA A 66 -2.30 -6.57 10.72
C ALA A 66 -2.06 -7.63 9.65
N ARG A 67 -2.37 -8.86 9.83
CA ARG A 67 -2.13 -9.95 8.88
C ARG A 67 -2.79 -9.67 7.51
N ARG A 68 -2.40 -8.53 6.89
CA ARG A 68 -2.93 -8.04 5.62
C ARG A 68 -1.85 -8.09 4.56
N ILE A 69 -2.12 -8.78 3.48
CA ILE A 69 -1.23 -8.93 2.34
C ILE A 69 -1.84 -8.22 1.15
N ALA A 70 -1.08 -7.38 0.46
CA ALA A 70 -1.48 -6.80 -0.82
C ALA A 70 -0.55 -7.30 -1.92
N LEU A 71 -1.12 -8.04 -2.87
CA LEU A 71 -0.43 -8.46 -4.08
C LEU A 71 -0.51 -7.33 -5.10
N ILE A 72 0.65 -6.78 -5.46
CA ILE A 72 0.79 -5.73 -6.47
C ILE A 72 1.52 -6.27 -7.70
N GLY A 73 1.41 -5.58 -8.80
CA GLY A 73 2.05 -5.95 -10.07
C GLY A 73 1.14 -5.66 -11.25
N LEU A 74 1.69 -5.74 -12.44
CA LEU A 74 0.97 -5.43 -13.67
C LEU A 74 -0.18 -6.42 -13.91
N ARG A 75 -1.11 -6.06 -14.80
CA ARG A 75 -2.14 -7.00 -15.29
C ARG A 75 -1.48 -8.25 -15.86
N GLY A 76 -2.07 -9.42 -15.62
CA GLY A 76 -1.46 -10.71 -16.03
C GLY A 76 -0.32 -11.21 -15.14
N ALA A 77 0.04 -10.52 -14.04
CA ALA A 77 1.05 -10.99 -13.08
C ALA A 77 0.59 -12.19 -12.22
N GLY A 78 -0.69 -12.55 -12.27
CA GLY A 78 -1.23 -13.68 -11.50
C GLY A 78 -1.79 -13.31 -10.12
N LYS A 79 -1.99 -12.03 -9.83
CA LYS A 79 -2.48 -11.55 -8.51
C LYS A 79 -3.76 -12.23 -8.05
N THR A 80 -4.77 -12.32 -8.90
CA THR A 80 -6.06 -12.94 -8.56
C THR A 80 -5.91 -14.44 -8.31
N THR A 81 -5.17 -15.14 -9.18
CA THR A 81 -4.99 -16.60 -9.08
C THR A 81 -4.16 -16.98 -7.85
N LEU A 82 -2.98 -16.39 -7.70
CA LEU A 82 -2.10 -16.64 -6.56
C LEU A 82 -2.71 -16.11 -5.25
N GLY A 83 -3.42 -14.99 -5.31
CA GLY A 83 -4.09 -14.41 -4.15
C GLY A 83 -5.18 -15.30 -3.58
N ARG A 84 -6.00 -15.94 -4.44
CA ARG A 84 -7.01 -16.90 -4.00
C ARG A 84 -6.38 -18.14 -3.37
N LEU A 85 -5.40 -18.73 -4.03
CA LEU A 85 -4.69 -19.91 -3.50
C LEU A 85 -4.00 -19.60 -2.17
N LEU A 86 -3.40 -18.41 -2.03
CA LEU A 86 -2.79 -17.97 -0.78
C LEU A 86 -3.85 -17.80 0.31
N ALA A 87 -4.95 -17.14 0.02
CA ALA A 87 -6.06 -16.91 0.94
C ALA A 87 -6.66 -18.22 1.44
N GLU A 88 -6.90 -19.17 0.54
CA GLU A 88 -7.34 -20.53 0.87
C GLU A 88 -6.34 -21.25 1.78
N SER A 89 -5.03 -21.16 1.50
CA SER A 89 -3.99 -21.82 2.30
C SER A 89 -3.80 -21.22 3.69
N LEU A 90 -4.20 -19.96 3.88
CA LEU A 90 -4.12 -19.24 5.15
C LEU A 90 -5.46 -19.23 5.91
N ASP A 91 -6.55 -19.69 5.29
CA ASP A 91 -7.93 -19.54 5.77
C ASP A 91 -8.28 -18.05 6.03
N TRP A 92 -7.91 -17.18 5.07
CA TRP A 92 -8.15 -15.74 5.12
C TRP A 92 -9.11 -15.29 4.02
N PRO A 93 -9.86 -14.20 4.22
CA PRO A 93 -10.64 -13.58 3.16
C PRO A 93 -9.76 -13.15 1.98
N PHE A 94 -10.30 -13.31 0.77
CA PHE A 94 -9.72 -12.79 -0.47
C PHE A 94 -10.54 -11.62 -0.99
N VAL A 95 -9.90 -10.49 -1.23
CA VAL A 95 -10.51 -9.29 -1.80
C VAL A 95 -9.83 -8.96 -3.13
N GLU A 96 -10.62 -8.85 -4.19
CA GLU A 96 -10.17 -8.31 -5.47
C GLU A 96 -10.60 -6.84 -5.59
N LEU A 97 -9.64 -5.93 -5.67
CA LEU A 97 -9.90 -4.50 -5.55
C LEU A 97 -10.89 -3.97 -6.59
N ASN A 98 -10.82 -4.46 -7.84
CA ASN A 98 -11.77 -4.05 -8.87
C ASN A 98 -13.20 -4.46 -8.55
N ARG A 99 -13.42 -5.64 -7.98
CA ARG A 99 -14.75 -6.08 -7.54
C ARG A 99 -15.27 -5.27 -6.38
N GLU A 100 -14.39 -4.84 -5.48
CA GLU A 100 -14.77 -3.97 -4.37
C GLU A 100 -15.18 -2.58 -4.89
N ILE A 101 -14.49 -2.06 -5.93
CA ILE A 101 -14.87 -0.81 -6.62
C ILE A 101 -16.24 -0.97 -7.29
N GLU A 102 -16.50 -2.08 -7.95
CA GLU A 102 -17.81 -2.39 -8.57
C GLU A 102 -18.92 -2.49 -7.53
N THR A 103 -18.64 -3.09 -6.38
CA THR A 103 -19.58 -3.15 -5.25
C THR A 103 -19.90 -1.78 -4.68
N LEU A 104 -18.90 -0.91 -4.56
CA LEU A 104 -19.06 0.45 -4.03
C LEU A 104 -19.81 1.37 -4.99
N SER A 105 -19.58 1.25 -6.29
CA SER A 105 -20.15 2.13 -7.31
C SER A 105 -21.48 1.62 -7.88
N GLY A 106 -21.75 0.32 -7.77
CA GLY A 106 -22.84 -0.34 -8.48
C GLY A 106 -22.63 -0.47 -10.00
N LEU A 107 -21.41 -0.15 -10.49
CA LEU A 107 -21.08 -0.10 -11.92
C LEU A 107 -19.84 -0.95 -12.20
N ALA A 108 -19.74 -1.49 -13.40
CA ALA A 108 -18.50 -2.12 -13.85
C ALA A 108 -17.35 -1.10 -13.95
N VAL A 109 -16.11 -1.56 -13.75
CA VAL A 109 -14.94 -0.65 -13.73
C VAL A 109 -14.82 0.20 -15.00
N ASN A 110 -15.13 -0.36 -16.16
CA ASN A 110 -15.12 0.38 -17.42
C ASN A 110 -16.18 1.48 -17.47
N GLU A 111 -17.35 1.27 -16.88
CA GLU A 111 -18.42 2.26 -16.76
C GLU A 111 -18.05 3.36 -15.76
N VAL A 112 -17.42 2.99 -14.63
CA VAL A 112 -16.85 3.95 -13.67
C VAL A 112 -15.89 4.89 -14.38
N ILE A 113 -14.95 4.36 -15.18
CA ILE A 113 -13.98 5.18 -15.92
C ILE A 113 -14.66 6.04 -16.98
N ALA A 114 -15.66 5.50 -17.68
CA ALA A 114 -16.39 6.24 -18.71
C ALA A 114 -17.20 7.41 -18.15
N LEU A 115 -17.84 7.22 -16.97
CA LEU A 115 -18.75 8.20 -16.37
C LEU A 115 -18.02 9.20 -15.46
N TYR A 116 -17.05 8.72 -14.67
CA TYR A 116 -16.38 9.53 -13.64
C TYR A 116 -14.92 9.87 -13.96
N GLY A 117 -14.40 9.40 -15.12
CA GLY A 117 -13.02 9.58 -15.53
C GLY A 117 -12.02 8.80 -14.64
N GLN A 118 -10.74 9.01 -14.91
CA GLN A 118 -9.67 8.39 -14.13
C GLN A 118 -9.68 8.85 -12.66
N ASP A 119 -9.92 10.14 -12.42
CA ASP A 119 -9.94 10.69 -11.06
C ASP A 119 -11.07 10.09 -10.21
N GLY A 120 -12.24 9.85 -10.83
CA GLY A 120 -13.35 9.18 -10.17
C GLY A 120 -13.01 7.74 -9.80
N TYR A 121 -12.40 7.02 -10.74
CA TYR A 121 -11.91 5.66 -10.49
C TYR A 121 -10.87 5.65 -9.35
N ARG A 122 -9.91 6.59 -9.33
CA ARG A 122 -8.89 6.66 -8.27
C ARG A 122 -9.45 6.96 -6.89
N ARG A 123 -10.48 7.81 -6.81
CA ARG A 123 -11.19 8.02 -5.54
C ARG A 123 -11.87 6.74 -5.03
N LEU A 124 -12.54 6.01 -5.91
CA LEU A 124 -13.18 4.73 -5.54
C LEU A 124 -12.14 3.64 -5.21
N GLU A 125 -11.03 3.59 -5.94
CA GLU A 125 -9.91 2.69 -5.66
C GLU A 125 -9.37 2.91 -4.24
N ARG A 126 -9.17 4.17 -3.83
CA ARG A 126 -8.76 4.51 -2.48
C ARG A 126 -9.79 4.08 -1.42
N GLN A 127 -11.06 4.39 -1.64
CA GLN A 127 -12.14 3.98 -0.73
C GLN A 127 -12.24 2.48 -0.59
N ALA A 128 -12.08 1.73 -1.68
CA ALA A 128 -12.09 0.27 -1.68
C ALA A 128 -10.93 -0.31 -0.83
N VAL A 129 -9.73 0.24 -0.96
CA VAL A 129 -8.58 -0.17 -0.14
C VAL A 129 -8.80 0.15 1.34
N GLU A 130 -9.27 1.35 1.66
CA GLU A 130 -9.54 1.76 3.04
C GLU A 130 -10.63 0.88 3.68
N ARG A 131 -11.68 0.55 2.91
CA ARG A 131 -12.74 -0.37 3.35
C ARG A 131 -12.20 -1.78 3.60
N ALA A 132 -11.39 -2.33 2.70
CA ALA A 132 -10.78 -3.64 2.89
C ALA A 132 -9.90 -3.68 4.15
N ALA A 133 -9.13 -2.62 4.41
CA ALA A 133 -8.31 -2.49 5.62
C ALA A 133 -9.15 -2.37 6.90
N ALA A 134 -10.29 -1.69 6.85
CA ALA A 134 -11.17 -1.49 8.00
C ALA A 134 -12.00 -2.75 8.31
N ALA A 135 -12.41 -3.49 7.27
CA ALA A 135 -13.29 -4.65 7.42
C ALA A 135 -12.55 -5.93 7.87
N HIS A 136 -11.23 -6.02 7.67
CA HIS A 136 -10.49 -7.24 7.89
C HIS A 136 -9.19 -7.01 8.68
N GLU A 137 -8.98 -7.80 9.72
CA GLU A 137 -7.68 -7.90 10.40
C GLU A 137 -6.71 -8.78 9.59
N ASN A 138 -7.24 -9.84 8.96
CA ASN A 138 -6.52 -10.75 8.09
C ASN A 138 -7.15 -10.70 6.70
N VAL A 139 -6.39 -10.47 5.65
CA VAL A 139 -6.91 -10.45 4.27
C VAL A 139 -5.78 -10.58 3.25
N VAL A 140 -6.09 -11.22 2.13
CA VAL A 140 -5.27 -11.15 0.91
C VAL A 140 -6.00 -10.26 -0.11
N LEU A 141 -5.38 -9.13 -0.43
CA LEU A 141 -5.88 -8.14 -1.40
C LEU A 141 -5.14 -8.29 -2.73
N ALA A 142 -5.87 -8.50 -3.81
CA ALA A 142 -5.33 -8.36 -5.17
C ALA A 142 -5.57 -6.92 -5.66
N ALA A 143 -4.50 -6.12 -5.73
CA ALA A 143 -4.56 -4.73 -6.13
C ALA A 143 -4.74 -4.56 -7.64
N ALA A 144 -5.30 -3.42 -8.06
CA ALA A 144 -5.32 -3.02 -9.46
C ALA A 144 -3.89 -2.68 -9.94
N GLY A 145 -3.59 -2.98 -11.21
CA GLY A 145 -2.23 -2.81 -11.74
C GLY A 145 -1.72 -1.37 -11.75
N GLY A 146 -2.60 -0.39 -11.76
CA GLY A 146 -2.24 1.04 -11.73
C GLY A 146 -2.16 1.65 -10.34
N LEU A 147 -2.51 0.93 -9.28
CA LEU A 147 -2.57 1.49 -7.91
C LEU A 147 -1.26 2.14 -7.47
N VAL A 148 -0.12 1.58 -7.86
CA VAL A 148 1.21 2.09 -7.48
C VAL A 148 1.51 3.48 -8.04
N THR A 149 0.79 3.94 -9.08
CA THR A 149 0.95 5.29 -9.64
C THR A 149 0.22 6.37 -8.84
N GLU A 150 -0.56 6.00 -7.84
CA GLU A 150 -1.27 6.92 -6.95
C GLU A 150 -0.52 7.03 -5.61
N PRO A 151 0.30 8.06 -5.39
CA PRO A 151 1.24 8.08 -4.28
C PRO A 151 0.59 7.98 -2.91
N GLU A 152 -0.58 8.61 -2.71
CA GLU A 152 -1.28 8.59 -1.43
C GLU A 152 -1.92 7.23 -1.16
N THR A 153 -2.60 6.65 -2.16
CA THR A 153 -3.23 5.33 -2.04
C THR A 153 -2.17 4.25 -1.86
N PHE A 154 -1.07 4.32 -2.61
CA PHE A 154 0.00 3.35 -2.49
C PHE A 154 0.72 3.43 -1.14
N ARG A 155 0.97 4.65 -0.62
CA ARG A 155 1.51 4.84 0.73
C ARG A 155 0.58 4.26 1.81
N PHE A 156 -0.73 4.44 1.67
CA PHE A 156 -1.70 3.82 2.55
C PHE A 156 -1.57 2.29 2.53
N VAL A 157 -1.51 1.69 1.32
CA VAL A 157 -1.32 0.24 1.17
C VAL A 157 -0.01 -0.23 1.80
N GLN A 158 1.10 0.44 1.56
CA GLN A 158 2.40 0.10 2.16
C GLN A 158 2.39 0.21 3.70
N THR A 159 1.58 1.12 4.25
CA THR A 159 1.48 1.30 5.71
C THR A 159 0.64 0.22 6.37
N HIS A 160 -0.46 -0.21 5.72
CA HIS A 160 -1.48 -1.06 6.33
C HIS A 160 -1.41 -2.53 5.88
N PHE A 161 -0.66 -2.82 4.82
CA PHE A 161 -0.51 -4.17 4.24
C PHE A 161 0.97 -4.53 4.07
N HIS A 162 1.28 -5.81 4.10
CA HIS A 162 2.52 -6.36 3.58
C HIS A 162 2.39 -6.45 2.07
N THR A 163 3.07 -5.56 1.34
CA THR A 163 3.02 -5.52 -0.11
C THR A 163 3.98 -6.53 -0.72
N ILE A 164 3.50 -7.36 -1.63
CA ILE A 164 4.32 -8.33 -2.37
C ILE A 164 4.14 -8.04 -3.86
N TRP A 165 5.24 -7.69 -4.52
CA TRP A 165 5.25 -7.53 -5.96
C TRP A 165 5.35 -8.88 -6.65
N LEU A 166 4.34 -9.23 -7.45
CA LEU A 166 4.40 -10.35 -8.37
C LEU A 166 5.00 -9.87 -9.70
N LYS A 167 6.26 -10.25 -9.94
CA LYS A 167 7.00 -9.99 -11.17
C LYS A 167 6.81 -11.16 -12.12
N ALA A 168 6.67 -10.88 -13.41
CA ALA A 168 6.68 -11.90 -14.46
C ALA A 168 7.35 -11.33 -15.71
N ALA A 169 7.84 -12.21 -16.57
CA ALA A 169 8.43 -11.78 -17.84
C ALA A 169 7.37 -11.13 -18.75
N PRO A 170 7.73 -10.10 -19.56
CA PRO A 170 6.76 -9.38 -20.39
C PRO A 170 5.90 -10.26 -21.29
N HIS A 171 6.50 -11.29 -21.89
CA HIS A 171 5.78 -12.22 -22.76
C HIS A 171 4.72 -13.05 -21.99
N GLU A 172 4.96 -13.36 -20.71
CA GLU A 172 4.01 -14.09 -19.87
C GLU A 172 2.83 -13.24 -19.48
N HIS A 173 3.05 -11.95 -19.15
CA HIS A 173 1.96 -10.98 -18.96
C HIS A 173 1.03 -10.98 -20.18
N MET A 174 1.62 -10.91 -21.39
CA MET A 174 0.88 -10.91 -22.64
C MET A 174 0.06 -12.19 -22.82
N ASN A 175 0.70 -13.35 -22.65
CA ASN A 175 0.05 -14.64 -22.82
C ASN A 175 -1.09 -14.85 -21.81
N ARG A 176 -0.89 -14.48 -20.56
CA ARG A 176 -1.91 -14.61 -19.50
C ARG A 176 -3.10 -13.69 -19.72
N VAL A 177 -2.88 -12.46 -20.20
CA VAL A 177 -3.97 -11.52 -20.53
C VAL A 177 -4.77 -12.01 -21.71
N ARG A 178 -4.13 -12.54 -22.76
CA ARG A 178 -4.82 -13.15 -23.91
C ARG A 178 -5.68 -14.36 -23.51
N ALA A 179 -5.14 -15.23 -22.65
CA ALA A 179 -5.87 -16.39 -22.14
C ALA A 179 -7.11 -16.01 -21.30
N GLN A 180 -7.17 -14.79 -20.77
CA GLN A 180 -8.31 -14.24 -20.03
C GLN A 180 -9.38 -13.60 -20.92
N GLY A 181 -9.24 -13.68 -22.26
CA GLY A 181 -10.21 -13.15 -23.21
C GLY A 181 -10.24 -11.64 -23.35
N ASP A 182 -9.23 -10.92 -22.80
CA ASP A 182 -9.15 -9.47 -22.98
C ASP A 182 -8.25 -9.12 -24.17
N GLU A 183 -8.90 -8.89 -25.29
CA GLU A 183 -8.22 -8.52 -26.54
C GLU A 183 -7.88 -7.04 -26.64
N ARG A 184 -8.30 -6.19 -25.68
CA ARG A 184 -8.36 -4.75 -25.81
C ARG A 184 -7.03 -4.04 -25.89
N PRO A 185 -5.91 -4.17 -25.55
CA PRO A 185 -4.80 -3.39 -26.10
C PRO A 185 -3.86 -4.16 -27.00
N MET A 186 -4.12 -5.44 -27.25
CA MET A 186 -3.07 -6.35 -27.64
C MET A 186 -3.36 -7.22 -28.87
N ALA A 187 -4.52 -7.06 -29.49
CA ALA A 187 -4.89 -7.80 -30.69
C ALA A 187 -4.00 -7.43 -31.88
N GLY A 188 -2.94 -8.21 -32.08
CA GLY A 188 -2.19 -8.22 -33.33
C GLY A 188 -1.20 -7.08 -33.59
N HIS A 189 -0.95 -6.16 -32.64
CA HIS A 189 -0.04 -5.05 -32.85
C HIS A 189 1.40 -5.33 -32.37
N PRO A 190 2.42 -5.21 -33.22
CA PRO A 190 3.83 -5.21 -32.79
C PRO A 190 4.12 -4.15 -31.73
N GLN A 191 3.37 -3.06 -31.75
CA GLN A 191 3.45 -1.97 -30.76
C GLN A 191 2.96 -2.35 -29.35
N ALA A 192 2.14 -3.40 -29.20
CA ALA A 192 1.61 -3.80 -27.90
C ALA A 192 2.69 -4.31 -26.94
N MET A 193 3.69 -5.04 -27.44
CA MET A 193 4.82 -5.48 -26.62
C MET A 193 5.72 -4.30 -26.24
N ALA A 194 5.95 -3.36 -27.15
CA ALA A 194 6.71 -2.15 -26.87
C ALA A 194 6.01 -1.29 -25.79
N ALA A 195 4.68 -1.11 -25.91
CA ALA A 195 3.87 -0.41 -24.92
C ALA A 195 3.89 -1.10 -23.55
N LEU A 196 3.82 -2.44 -23.52
CA LEU A 196 3.92 -3.20 -22.28
C LEU A 196 5.29 -3.03 -21.61
N ASN A 197 6.37 -3.09 -22.39
CA ASN A 197 7.72 -2.90 -21.87
C ASN A 197 7.93 -1.47 -21.36
N ALA A 198 7.41 -0.45 -22.06
CA ALA A 198 7.45 0.93 -21.59
C ALA A 198 6.70 1.08 -20.26
N LEU A 199 5.48 0.55 -20.17
CA LEU A 199 4.68 0.57 -18.95
C LEU A 199 5.34 -0.17 -17.78
N LEU A 200 6.01 -1.29 -18.04
CA LEU A 200 6.79 -2.01 -17.03
C LEU A 200 7.96 -1.16 -16.57
N GLY A 201 8.71 -0.56 -17.49
CA GLY A 201 9.85 0.32 -17.17
C GLY A 201 9.45 1.52 -16.33
N GLU A 202 8.34 2.19 -16.67
CA GLU A 202 7.80 3.32 -15.91
C GLU A 202 7.40 2.95 -14.47
N ARG A 203 6.91 1.73 -14.27
CA ARG A 203 6.36 1.29 -12.97
C ARG A 203 7.29 0.40 -12.17
N GLU A 204 8.39 -0.07 -12.74
CA GLU A 204 9.30 -1.02 -12.09
C GLU A 204 9.83 -0.47 -10.76
N ALA A 205 10.27 0.78 -10.73
CA ALA A 205 10.76 1.44 -9.51
C ALA A 205 9.66 1.55 -8.43
N LEU A 206 8.41 1.77 -8.83
CA LEU A 206 7.27 1.83 -7.91
C LEU A 206 6.96 0.44 -7.34
N TYR A 207 6.91 -0.58 -8.19
CA TYR A 207 6.70 -1.96 -7.72
C TYR A 207 7.85 -2.45 -6.84
N ALA A 208 9.11 -2.09 -7.18
CA ALA A 208 10.29 -2.48 -6.42
C ALA A 208 10.32 -1.91 -4.99
N SER A 209 9.51 -0.89 -4.70
CA SER A 209 9.33 -0.36 -3.34
C SER A 209 8.40 -1.21 -2.46
N ALA A 210 7.90 -2.36 -2.96
CA ALA A 210 7.18 -3.34 -2.18
C ALA A 210 8.04 -3.94 -1.07
N HIS A 211 7.40 -4.48 -0.02
CA HIS A 211 8.12 -5.13 1.08
C HIS A 211 8.81 -6.44 0.66
N ALA A 212 8.29 -7.12 -0.35
CA ALA A 212 8.89 -8.30 -0.94
C ALA A 212 8.57 -8.40 -2.44
N THR A 213 9.38 -9.17 -3.16
CA THR A 213 9.18 -9.45 -4.60
C THR A 213 9.21 -10.95 -4.82
N LEU A 214 8.22 -11.46 -5.53
CA LEU A 214 8.17 -12.82 -6.03
C LEU A 214 8.25 -12.81 -7.55
N ASP A 215 9.33 -13.33 -8.11
CA ASP A 215 9.44 -13.55 -9.55
C ASP A 215 8.75 -14.88 -9.90
N THR A 216 7.74 -14.81 -10.75
CA THR A 216 6.96 -15.95 -11.22
C THR A 216 7.31 -16.35 -12.65
N SER A 217 8.36 -15.76 -13.23
CA SER A 217 8.78 -16.01 -14.60
C SER A 217 9.20 -17.47 -14.78
N GLY A 218 8.67 -18.14 -15.79
CA GLY A 218 8.97 -19.55 -16.11
C GLY A 218 8.50 -20.58 -15.08
N ALA A 219 7.87 -20.14 -13.98
CA ALA A 219 7.47 -21.02 -12.90
C ALA A 219 6.03 -21.55 -13.10
N ALA A 220 5.83 -22.83 -12.82
CA ALA A 220 4.49 -23.40 -12.73
C ALA A 220 3.71 -22.74 -11.58
N LEU A 221 2.37 -22.65 -11.71
CA LEU A 221 1.48 -22.04 -10.72
C LEU A 221 1.71 -22.60 -9.31
N ILE A 222 1.85 -23.91 -9.18
CA ILE A 222 2.04 -24.58 -7.89
C ILE A 222 3.35 -24.16 -7.21
N HIS A 223 4.43 -24.01 -7.97
CA HIS A 223 5.73 -23.56 -7.44
C HIS A 223 5.67 -22.09 -7.00
N SER A 224 5.04 -21.24 -7.81
CA SER A 224 4.81 -19.82 -7.46
C SER A 224 3.95 -19.69 -6.20
N HIS A 225 2.92 -20.52 -6.04
CA HIS A 225 2.09 -20.56 -4.85
C HIS A 225 2.87 -20.99 -3.60
N HIS A 226 3.64 -22.09 -3.68
CA HIS A 226 4.46 -22.54 -2.55
C HIS A 226 5.51 -21.49 -2.14
N ALA A 227 6.15 -20.85 -3.12
CA ALA A 227 7.10 -19.76 -2.84
C ALA A 227 6.42 -18.56 -2.17
N LEU A 228 5.23 -18.16 -2.64
CA LEU A 228 4.44 -17.08 -2.04
C LEU A 228 4.04 -17.43 -0.59
N LEU A 229 3.53 -18.62 -0.35
CA LEU A 229 3.13 -19.08 0.98
C LEU A 229 4.32 -19.14 1.94
N SER A 230 5.48 -19.64 1.48
CA SER A 230 6.72 -19.67 2.27
C SER A 230 7.19 -18.25 2.63
N MET A 231 7.13 -17.32 1.67
CA MET A 231 7.48 -15.92 1.88
C MET A 231 6.59 -15.27 2.95
N VAL A 232 5.28 -15.50 2.88
CA VAL A 232 4.30 -14.95 3.85
C VAL A 232 4.54 -15.52 5.24
N ARG A 233 4.75 -16.82 5.37
CA ARG A 233 5.09 -17.45 6.65
C ARG A 233 6.41 -16.91 7.22
N GLY A 234 7.37 -16.60 6.37
CA GLY A 234 8.63 -15.96 6.76
C GLY A 234 8.46 -14.53 7.30
N LEU A 235 7.36 -13.85 6.99
CA LEU A 235 7.00 -12.54 7.57
C LEU A 235 6.43 -12.64 9.00
N GLY A 236 6.24 -13.86 9.52
CA GLY A 236 5.65 -14.08 10.85
C GLY A 236 4.14 -13.90 10.90
N LEU A 237 3.47 -14.06 9.76
CA LEU A 237 2.02 -13.87 9.57
C LEU A 237 1.26 -15.19 9.70
#